data_c2b889451d8c56f94595e2d9d8bbae64
#
_entry.id   c2b889451d8c56f94595e2d9d8bbae64
#
_cell.length_a   1.000
_cell.length_b   1.000
_cell.length_c   1.000
_cell.angle_alpha   90.00
_cell.angle_beta   90.00
_cell.angle_gamma   90.00
#
_symmetry.space_group_name_H-M   'P 1'
#
loop_
_entity.id
_entity.type
_entity.pdbx_description
1 polymer ?
#
loop_
_entity_poly.entity_id
_entity_poly.type
_entity_poly.pdbx_seq_one_letter_code
_entity_poly.pdbx_strand_id
1 'polypeptide(L)'
;ADRKSLLINLGGGVLTDIGGFAASTYLRGIEFINIPTTLLGMVDAAHGGKTGIDFKQLKNQIGVFNEPLEVLLDDEYLKTLSKEEFINGYAEVVKHSLLTDKPDLTFNSLIKLDLFKDSDYIINSYSSVKNEIVESDKYESSIRKILNLGHTIGHAVESYSYISDKVVDLKHGQAIVIGIITELYISHKKFNFPLKDVVTVKEHLKNYFNLIQLEEDDILNIYDLMVYDKKNEGSKINFCLLYTSDAAD
;
A
#
# COMPACT_ATOMS: atom_id res chain seq x y z
N ALA A 1 -27.98 17.97 4.40
CA ALA A 1 -27.85 16.51 4.31
C ALA A 1 -28.63 15.87 5.46
N ASP A 2 -29.18 14.71 5.24
CA ASP A 2 -29.92 13.90 6.19
C ASP A 2 -29.41 12.45 6.17
N ARG A 3 -30.05 11.52 6.89
CA ARG A 3 -29.63 10.12 6.96
C ARG A 3 -29.80 9.34 5.66
N LYS A 4 -30.48 9.88 4.66
CA LYS A 4 -30.66 9.26 3.35
C LYS A 4 -29.74 9.89 2.29
N SER A 5 -28.91 10.85 2.70
CA SER A 5 -27.94 11.48 1.83
C SER A 5 -26.82 10.48 1.49
N LEU A 6 -26.34 10.55 0.24
CA LEU A 6 -25.20 9.79 -0.26
C LEU A 6 -24.00 10.73 -0.38
N LEU A 7 -22.87 10.36 0.19
CA LEU A 7 -21.60 11.07 -0.01
C LEU A 7 -20.83 10.44 -1.17
N ILE A 8 -20.37 11.26 -2.11
CA ILE A 8 -19.51 10.80 -3.21
C ILE A 8 -18.10 11.36 -2.98
N ASN A 9 -17.14 10.48 -2.80
CA ASN A 9 -15.74 10.81 -2.64
C ASN A 9 -15.04 10.72 -3.99
N LEU A 10 -14.78 11.86 -4.62
CA LEU A 10 -14.07 11.95 -5.90
C LEU A 10 -12.68 12.53 -5.67
N GLY A 11 -11.63 11.70 -5.79
CA GLY A 11 -10.24 12.13 -5.58
C GLY A 11 -9.27 11.00 -5.26
N GLY A 12 -8.07 11.31 -4.81
CA GLY A 12 -7.07 10.33 -4.40
C GLY A 12 -7.39 9.65 -3.06
N GLY A 13 -6.51 8.74 -2.62
CA GLY A 13 -6.68 7.93 -1.41
C GLY A 13 -6.96 8.74 -0.14
N VAL A 14 -6.29 9.86 0.06
CA VAL A 14 -6.53 10.74 1.21
C VAL A 14 -7.99 11.21 1.26
N LEU A 15 -8.57 11.53 0.10
CA LEU A 15 -9.96 12.00 0.04
C LEU A 15 -10.95 10.87 0.27
N THR A 16 -10.67 9.66 -0.22
CA THR A 16 -11.52 8.49 0.05
C THR A 16 -11.50 8.10 1.53
N ASP A 17 -10.34 8.21 2.20
CA ASP A 17 -10.19 7.93 3.63
C ASP A 17 -10.94 8.95 4.49
N ILE A 18 -10.72 10.25 4.27
CA ILE A 18 -11.38 11.32 5.02
C ILE A 18 -12.88 11.31 4.77
N GLY A 19 -13.29 11.16 3.51
CA GLY A 19 -14.70 11.14 3.13
C GLY A 19 -15.45 9.93 3.70
N GLY A 20 -14.83 8.74 3.63
CA GLY A 20 -15.38 7.54 4.25
C GLY A 20 -15.50 7.67 5.77
N PHE A 21 -14.52 8.25 6.44
CA PHE A 21 -14.58 8.53 7.88
C PHE A 21 -15.65 9.57 8.23
N ALA A 22 -15.77 10.65 7.45
CA ALA A 22 -16.81 11.66 7.61
C ALA A 22 -18.20 11.04 7.42
N ALA A 23 -18.40 10.22 6.37
CA ALA A 23 -19.66 9.51 6.14
C ALA A 23 -20.01 8.59 7.32
N SER A 24 -19.02 7.88 7.84
CA SER A 24 -19.18 6.92 8.95
C SER A 24 -19.60 7.58 10.26
N THR A 25 -19.21 8.83 10.47
CA THR A 25 -19.46 9.57 11.73
C THR A 25 -20.62 10.55 11.63
N TYR A 26 -20.91 11.09 10.45
CA TYR A 26 -22.01 12.01 10.22
C TYR A 26 -23.36 11.33 10.47
N LEU A 27 -24.19 11.89 11.35
CA LEU A 27 -25.50 11.35 11.76
C LEU A 27 -25.46 9.86 12.20
N ARG A 28 -24.32 9.38 12.65
CA ARG A 28 -24.01 7.97 13.02
C ARG A 28 -23.91 7.02 11.82
N GLY A 29 -23.58 7.54 10.67
CA GLY A 29 -23.35 6.85 9.42
C GLY A 29 -24.37 7.24 8.35
N ILE A 30 -23.83 7.62 7.19
CA ILE A 30 -24.54 7.74 5.91
C ILE A 30 -23.81 6.92 4.87
N GLU A 31 -24.48 6.57 3.80
CA GLU A 31 -23.89 5.84 2.68
C GLU A 31 -22.87 6.69 1.91
N PHE A 32 -21.88 6.04 1.33
CA PHE A 32 -20.89 6.71 0.48
C PHE A 32 -20.40 5.82 -0.65
N ILE A 33 -19.89 6.47 -1.71
CA ILE A 33 -19.25 5.86 -2.88
C ILE A 33 -17.87 6.47 -3.03
N ASN A 34 -16.88 5.66 -3.42
CA ASN A 34 -15.54 6.11 -3.76
C ASN A 34 -15.36 6.12 -5.29
N ILE A 35 -14.85 7.24 -5.82
CA ILE A 35 -14.40 7.41 -7.21
C ILE A 35 -12.93 7.84 -7.13
N PRO A 36 -11.99 6.88 -6.98
CA PRO A 36 -10.58 7.21 -6.87
C PRO A 36 -10.04 7.73 -8.19
N THR A 37 -9.20 8.79 -8.14
CA THR A 37 -8.64 9.44 -9.32
C THR A 37 -7.13 9.31 -9.43
N THR A 38 -6.52 8.52 -8.56
CA THR A 38 -5.08 8.18 -8.58
C THR A 38 -4.90 6.68 -8.66
N LEU A 39 -3.81 6.21 -9.28
CA LEU A 39 -3.52 4.78 -9.34
C LEU A 39 -3.48 4.15 -7.93
N LEU A 40 -2.84 4.81 -6.96
CA LEU A 40 -2.81 4.37 -5.57
C LEU A 40 -4.22 4.21 -4.98
N GLY A 41 -5.10 5.17 -5.23
CA GLY A 41 -6.49 5.09 -4.79
C GLY A 41 -7.25 3.94 -5.46
N MET A 42 -7.05 3.76 -6.77
CA MET A 42 -7.76 2.76 -7.58
C MET A 42 -7.36 1.33 -7.21
N VAL A 43 -6.08 1.06 -6.96
CA VAL A 43 -5.62 -0.31 -6.70
C VAL A 43 -5.59 -0.67 -5.22
N ASP A 44 -5.50 0.34 -4.32
CA ASP A 44 -5.32 0.08 -2.90
C ASP A 44 -6.25 0.90 -2.00
N ALA A 45 -6.06 2.22 -1.87
CA ALA A 45 -6.63 2.99 -0.77
C ALA A 45 -8.17 3.02 -0.73
N ALA A 46 -8.86 3.10 -1.88
CA ALA A 46 -10.33 3.16 -1.92
C ALA A 46 -11.03 1.86 -1.54
N HIS A 47 -10.28 0.75 -1.40
CA HIS A 47 -10.79 -0.60 -1.15
C HIS A 47 -10.58 -1.04 0.30
N GLY A 48 -11.51 -1.88 0.80
CA GLY A 48 -11.37 -2.58 2.07
C GLY A 48 -11.78 -1.80 3.31
N GLY A 49 -12.45 -0.67 3.11
CA GLY A 49 -13.20 0.02 4.16
C GLY A 49 -12.38 0.60 5.31
N LYS A 50 -11.05 0.60 5.25
CA LYS A 50 -10.24 1.33 6.21
C LYS A 50 -10.35 2.81 5.90
N THR A 51 -11.11 3.55 6.70
CA THR A 51 -11.28 4.99 6.57
C THR A 51 -10.74 5.68 7.82
N GLY A 52 -10.15 6.86 7.68
CA GLY A 52 -9.56 7.51 8.83
C GLY A 52 -8.89 8.83 8.52
N ILE A 53 -8.32 9.39 9.57
CA ILE A 53 -7.57 10.65 9.52
C ILE A 53 -6.26 10.51 10.30
N ASP A 54 -5.29 11.29 9.88
CA ASP A 54 -4.05 11.44 10.61
C ASP A 54 -4.28 12.28 11.87
N PHE A 55 -3.58 11.96 12.95
CA PHE A 55 -3.65 12.71 14.20
C PHE A 55 -2.28 12.82 14.83
N LYS A 56 -1.89 14.04 15.20
CA LYS A 56 -0.58 14.35 15.84
C LYS A 56 0.60 13.77 15.07
N GLN A 57 0.63 13.98 13.76
CA GLN A 57 1.69 13.50 12.85
C GLN A 57 1.78 11.97 12.70
N LEU A 58 0.84 11.23 13.28
CA LEU A 58 0.75 9.79 13.11
C LEU A 58 -0.36 9.45 12.12
N LYS A 59 -0.03 8.63 11.12
CA LYS A 59 -0.96 8.22 10.06
C LYS A 59 -2.08 7.33 10.59
N ASN A 60 -3.29 7.55 10.10
CA ASN A 60 -4.46 6.69 10.29
C ASN A 60 -4.74 6.33 11.77
N GLN A 61 -4.53 7.31 12.70
CA GLN A 61 -4.70 7.08 14.14
C GLN A 61 -6.17 6.98 14.55
N ILE A 62 -7.02 7.72 13.86
CA ILE A 62 -8.46 7.78 14.15
C ILE A 62 -9.18 7.31 12.90
N GLY A 63 -9.87 6.20 12.99
CA GLY A 63 -10.57 5.62 11.85
C GLY A 63 -11.52 4.51 12.25
N VAL A 64 -12.22 4.01 11.26
CA VAL A 64 -13.19 2.92 11.37
C VAL A 64 -13.06 1.98 10.17
N PHE A 65 -13.60 0.77 10.32
CA PHE A 65 -13.86 -0.12 9.20
C PHE A 65 -15.29 0.14 8.72
N ASN A 66 -15.43 0.80 7.57
CA ASN A 66 -16.72 1.03 6.91
C ASN A 66 -16.53 0.98 5.39
N GLU A 67 -17.13 -0.01 4.75
CA GLU A 67 -17.00 -0.20 3.31
C GLU A 67 -17.89 0.80 2.56
N PRO A 68 -17.42 1.38 1.44
CA PRO A 68 -18.28 2.13 0.54
C PRO A 68 -19.35 1.21 -0.07
N LEU A 69 -20.48 1.78 -0.48
CA LEU A 69 -21.48 1.04 -1.27
C LEU A 69 -20.87 0.52 -2.58
N GLU A 70 -19.98 1.32 -3.16
CA GLU A 70 -19.34 1.01 -4.43
C GLU A 70 -18.01 1.76 -4.57
N VAL A 71 -17.04 1.15 -5.28
CA VAL A 71 -15.82 1.79 -5.75
C VAL A 71 -15.89 1.82 -7.27
N LEU A 72 -16.04 3.00 -7.85
CA LEU A 72 -16.12 3.20 -9.30
C LEU A 72 -14.71 3.48 -9.84
N LEU A 73 -14.18 2.55 -10.62
CA LEU A 73 -12.86 2.66 -11.25
C LEU A 73 -13.03 3.15 -12.70
N ASP A 74 -12.30 4.21 -13.04
CA ASP A 74 -12.28 4.78 -14.39
C ASP A 74 -10.87 5.29 -14.67
N ASP A 75 -10.17 4.65 -15.61
CA ASP A 75 -8.79 4.96 -15.96
C ASP A 75 -8.64 6.30 -16.70
N GLU A 76 -9.74 6.89 -17.18
CA GLU A 76 -9.74 8.23 -17.75
C GLU A 76 -9.18 9.29 -16.80
N TYR A 77 -9.38 9.14 -15.49
CA TYR A 77 -8.79 10.04 -14.50
C TYR A 77 -7.26 10.01 -14.47
N LEU A 78 -6.64 8.90 -14.88
CA LEU A 78 -5.17 8.78 -14.91
C LEU A 78 -4.53 9.59 -16.03
N LYS A 79 -5.28 9.99 -17.06
CA LYS A 79 -4.78 10.80 -18.19
C LYS A 79 -4.27 12.18 -17.75
N THR A 80 -4.82 12.71 -16.66
CA THR A 80 -4.42 14.01 -16.10
C THR A 80 -3.52 13.87 -14.86
N LEU A 81 -3.31 12.64 -14.39
CA LEU A 81 -2.45 12.38 -13.25
C LEU A 81 -0.98 12.61 -13.62
N SER A 82 -0.21 13.25 -12.75
CA SER A 82 1.22 13.41 -13.00
C SER A 82 1.91 12.04 -13.05
N LYS A 83 2.96 11.93 -13.87
CA LYS A 83 3.74 10.69 -13.97
C LYS A 83 4.29 10.23 -12.61
N GLU A 84 4.64 11.19 -11.76
CA GLU A 84 5.16 10.92 -10.43
C GLU A 84 4.12 10.27 -9.53
N GLU A 85 2.87 10.79 -9.51
CA GLU A 85 1.77 10.20 -8.74
C GLU A 85 1.31 8.87 -9.33
N PHE A 86 1.40 8.69 -10.64
CA PHE A 86 1.15 7.40 -11.26
C PHE A 86 2.14 6.35 -10.78
N ILE A 87 3.45 6.67 -10.83
CA ILE A 87 4.52 5.80 -10.34
C ILE A 87 4.36 5.55 -8.82
N ASN A 88 3.96 6.57 -8.05
CA ASN A 88 3.68 6.41 -6.62
C ASN A 88 2.68 5.26 -6.36
N GLY A 89 1.60 5.18 -7.13
CA GLY A 89 0.62 4.08 -7.03
C GLY A 89 1.14 2.73 -7.52
N TYR A 90 2.13 2.72 -8.41
CA TYR A 90 2.70 1.48 -8.94
C TYR A 90 3.39 0.61 -7.89
N ALA A 91 3.87 1.19 -6.81
CA ALA A 91 4.40 0.44 -5.66
C ALA A 91 3.40 -0.58 -5.11
N GLU A 92 2.12 -0.19 -5.01
CA GLU A 92 1.05 -1.07 -4.54
C GLU A 92 0.68 -2.15 -5.55
N VAL A 93 0.73 -1.83 -6.85
CA VAL A 93 0.57 -2.84 -7.91
C VAL A 93 1.65 -3.91 -7.80
N VAL A 94 2.91 -3.50 -7.61
CA VAL A 94 4.02 -4.46 -7.39
C VAL A 94 3.79 -5.27 -6.12
N LYS A 95 3.37 -4.66 -5.02
CA LYS A 95 3.02 -5.37 -3.78
C LYS A 95 1.98 -6.45 -4.05
N HIS A 96 0.87 -6.11 -4.71
CA HIS A 96 -0.19 -7.07 -5.02
C HIS A 96 0.29 -8.21 -5.92
N SER A 97 1.16 -7.92 -6.89
CA SER A 97 1.74 -8.94 -7.77
C SER A 97 2.65 -9.95 -7.05
N LEU A 98 3.21 -9.56 -5.92
CA LEU A 98 4.03 -10.43 -5.05
C LEU A 98 3.19 -11.26 -4.08
N LEU A 99 1.92 -10.88 -3.87
CA LEU A 99 1.00 -11.51 -2.91
C LEU A 99 -0.01 -12.47 -3.55
N THR A 100 0.04 -12.65 -4.87
CA THR A 100 -0.89 -13.53 -5.60
C THR A 100 -0.17 -14.71 -6.21
N ASP A 101 -0.82 -15.86 -6.20
CA ASP A 101 -0.41 -17.08 -6.90
C ASP A 101 -1.08 -17.26 -8.27
N LYS A 102 -1.96 -16.31 -8.66
CA LYS A 102 -2.61 -16.32 -9.99
C LYS A 102 -1.56 -16.13 -11.07
N PRO A 103 -1.37 -17.10 -12.00
CA PRO A 103 -0.25 -17.08 -12.96
C PRO A 103 -0.16 -15.80 -13.79
N ASP A 104 -1.31 -15.22 -14.15
CA ASP A 104 -1.38 -14.04 -15.01
C ASP A 104 -1.15 -12.72 -14.23
N LEU A 105 -1.18 -12.75 -12.90
CA LEU A 105 -1.05 -11.57 -12.02
C LEU A 105 0.23 -11.58 -11.18
N THR A 106 1.08 -12.60 -11.31
CA THR A 106 2.37 -12.64 -10.61
C THR A 106 3.29 -11.51 -11.06
N PHE A 107 4.30 -11.21 -10.25
CA PHE A 107 5.32 -10.21 -10.59
C PHE A 107 5.96 -10.46 -11.97
N ASN A 108 6.23 -11.71 -12.32
CA ASN A 108 6.78 -12.08 -13.63
C ASN A 108 5.81 -11.78 -14.81
N SER A 109 4.53 -11.71 -14.56
CA SER A 109 3.52 -11.32 -15.55
C SER A 109 3.38 -9.79 -15.59
N LEU A 110 3.38 -9.13 -14.45
CA LEU A 110 3.34 -7.67 -14.35
C LEU A 110 4.46 -6.97 -15.13
N ILE A 111 5.70 -7.45 -15.02
CA ILE A 111 6.86 -6.81 -15.69
C ILE A 111 6.83 -6.89 -17.22
N LYS A 112 5.91 -7.65 -17.79
CA LYS A 112 5.71 -7.73 -19.26
C LYS A 112 4.72 -6.69 -19.78
N LEU A 113 3.97 -6.05 -18.89
CA LEU A 113 2.97 -5.04 -19.22
C LEU A 113 3.63 -3.66 -19.41
N ASP A 114 3.04 -2.86 -20.29
CA ASP A 114 3.36 -1.42 -20.37
C ASP A 114 2.51 -0.68 -19.33
N LEU A 115 3.15 -0.17 -18.30
CA LEU A 115 2.49 0.46 -17.16
C LEU A 115 1.45 1.54 -17.54
N PHE A 116 1.70 2.27 -18.63
CA PHE A 116 0.82 3.37 -19.04
C PHE A 116 -0.23 2.95 -20.06
N LYS A 117 0.07 1.98 -20.95
CA LYS A 117 -0.86 1.52 -21.98
C LYS A 117 -1.84 0.49 -21.47
N ASP A 118 -1.39 -0.34 -20.54
CA ASP A 118 -2.18 -1.43 -19.97
C ASP A 118 -2.83 -1.01 -18.63
N SER A 119 -3.01 0.32 -18.40
CA SER A 119 -3.51 0.87 -17.12
C SER A 119 -4.87 0.31 -16.71
N ASP A 120 -5.82 0.19 -17.63
CA ASP A 120 -7.14 -0.40 -17.35
C ASP A 120 -7.02 -1.85 -16.85
N TYR A 121 -6.24 -2.68 -17.57
CA TYR A 121 -5.99 -4.05 -17.13
C TYR A 121 -5.31 -4.11 -15.76
N ILE A 122 -4.30 -3.27 -15.52
CA ILE A 122 -3.57 -3.20 -14.27
C ILE A 122 -4.51 -2.83 -13.11
N ILE A 123 -5.33 -1.78 -13.27
CA ILE A 123 -6.27 -1.33 -12.24
C ILE A 123 -7.23 -2.46 -11.88
N ASN A 124 -7.93 -3.02 -12.86
CA ASN A 124 -8.97 -4.02 -12.62
C ASN A 124 -8.40 -5.31 -12.04
N SER A 125 -7.24 -5.76 -12.57
CA SER A 125 -6.63 -7.02 -12.14
C SER A 125 -6.02 -6.92 -10.74
N TYR A 126 -5.26 -5.87 -10.43
CA TYR A 126 -4.55 -5.80 -9.14
C TYR A 126 -5.40 -5.25 -8.00
N SER A 127 -6.46 -4.47 -8.28
CA SER A 127 -7.49 -4.19 -7.27
C SER A 127 -8.26 -5.45 -6.87
N SER A 128 -8.49 -6.37 -7.81
CA SER A 128 -9.15 -7.64 -7.50
C SER A 128 -8.35 -8.50 -6.52
N VAL A 129 -7.01 -8.51 -6.62
CA VAL A 129 -6.15 -9.22 -5.66
C VAL A 129 -6.37 -8.70 -4.25
N LYS A 130 -6.40 -7.37 -4.07
CA LYS A 130 -6.70 -6.78 -2.76
C LYS A 130 -8.09 -7.13 -2.27
N ASN A 131 -9.10 -7.01 -3.14
CA ASN A 131 -10.49 -7.27 -2.77
C ASN A 131 -10.70 -8.70 -2.27
N GLU A 132 -10.12 -9.70 -2.93
CA GLU A 132 -10.19 -11.11 -2.49
C GLU A 132 -9.58 -11.32 -1.10
N ILE A 133 -8.44 -10.69 -0.82
CA ILE A 133 -7.80 -10.75 0.48
C ILE A 133 -8.68 -10.07 1.55
N VAL A 134 -9.26 -8.90 1.23
CA VAL A 134 -10.16 -8.15 2.11
C VAL A 134 -11.44 -8.93 2.41
N GLU A 135 -12.06 -9.54 1.39
CA GLU A 135 -13.27 -10.36 1.56
C GLU A 135 -13.03 -11.55 2.49
N SER A 136 -11.81 -12.13 2.43
CA SER A 136 -11.43 -13.24 3.31
C SER A 136 -11.19 -12.81 4.76
N ASP A 137 -10.84 -11.55 5.01
CA ASP A 137 -10.52 -11.03 6.35
C ASP A 137 -10.78 -9.52 6.46
N LYS A 138 -12.03 -9.13 6.60
CA LYS A 138 -12.47 -7.72 6.61
C LYS A 138 -11.77 -6.86 7.65
N TYR A 139 -11.49 -7.42 8.83
CA TYR A 139 -10.98 -6.69 9.98
C TYR A 139 -9.47 -6.85 10.22
N GLU A 140 -8.74 -7.46 9.26
CA GLU A 140 -7.29 -7.65 9.36
C GLU A 140 -6.83 -8.42 10.61
N SER A 141 -7.58 -9.43 10.96
CA SER A 141 -7.26 -10.30 12.10
C SER A 141 -6.26 -11.41 11.72
N SER A 142 -6.18 -11.79 10.45
CA SER A 142 -5.40 -12.94 9.95
C SER A 142 -4.75 -12.65 8.59
N ILE A 143 -5.28 -13.22 7.50
CA ILE A 143 -4.66 -13.22 6.17
C ILE A 143 -4.48 -11.82 5.59
N ARG A 144 -5.37 -10.88 5.86
CA ARG A 144 -5.25 -9.50 5.35
C ARG A 144 -3.97 -8.79 5.80
N LYS A 145 -3.32 -9.27 6.87
CA LYS A 145 -2.02 -8.76 7.32
C LYS A 145 -0.92 -8.89 6.25
N ILE A 146 -1.07 -9.78 5.26
CA ILE A 146 -0.11 -9.89 4.15
C ILE A 146 -0.04 -8.62 3.30
N LEU A 147 -1.11 -7.82 3.25
CA LEU A 147 -1.11 -6.52 2.58
C LEU A 147 -0.14 -5.51 3.21
N ASN A 148 0.44 -5.83 4.38
CA ASN A 148 1.47 -5.03 5.01
C ASN A 148 2.90 -5.33 4.51
N LEU A 149 3.07 -6.15 3.46
CA LEU A 149 4.38 -6.35 2.83
C LEU A 149 4.98 -4.99 2.42
N GLY A 150 6.19 -4.73 2.88
CA GLY A 150 6.88 -3.47 2.67
C GLY A 150 6.45 -2.32 3.59
N HIS A 151 5.34 -2.45 4.32
CA HIS A 151 4.76 -1.33 5.07
C HIS A 151 5.41 -1.09 6.43
N THR A 152 5.94 -2.11 7.09
CA THR A 152 6.59 -1.92 8.40
C THR A 152 7.82 -1.03 8.26
N ILE A 153 8.68 -1.34 7.30
CA ILE A 153 9.86 -0.53 6.99
C ILE A 153 9.46 0.73 6.22
N GLY A 154 8.57 0.62 5.23
CA GLY A 154 8.15 1.72 4.40
C GLY A 154 7.58 2.90 5.19
N HIS A 155 6.67 2.66 6.12
CA HIS A 155 6.11 3.73 6.96
C HIS A 155 7.16 4.37 7.87
N ALA A 156 8.11 3.60 8.39
CA ALA A 156 9.20 4.17 9.19
C ALA A 156 10.12 5.05 8.32
N VAL A 157 10.46 4.60 7.10
CA VAL A 157 11.24 5.39 6.12
C VAL A 157 10.49 6.66 5.71
N GLU A 158 9.19 6.56 5.42
CA GLU A 158 8.35 7.70 5.11
C GLU A 158 8.30 8.71 6.27
N SER A 159 8.07 8.23 7.50
CA SER A 159 8.06 9.09 8.69
C SER A 159 9.42 9.73 8.93
N TYR A 160 10.51 8.99 8.70
CA TYR A 160 11.86 9.53 8.81
C TYR A 160 12.11 10.64 7.80
N SER A 161 11.60 10.53 6.58
CA SER A 161 11.78 11.55 5.55
C SER A 161 11.16 12.91 5.89
N TYR A 162 10.19 12.96 6.78
CA TYR A 162 9.59 14.23 7.24
C TYR A 162 10.38 14.94 8.34
N ILE A 163 11.30 14.24 9.00
CA ILE A 163 12.09 14.78 10.13
C ILE A 163 13.59 14.85 9.83
N SER A 164 14.03 14.24 8.73
CA SER A 164 15.44 14.20 8.33
C SER A 164 15.79 15.38 7.42
N ASP A 165 16.91 16.03 7.67
CA ASP A 165 17.47 17.04 6.77
C ASP A 165 18.16 16.42 5.54
N LYS A 166 18.46 15.11 5.58
CA LYS A 166 19.20 14.38 4.53
C LYS A 166 18.29 13.64 3.55
N VAL A 167 17.21 13.09 4.06
CA VAL A 167 16.22 12.32 3.29
C VAL A 167 15.01 13.23 3.11
N VAL A 168 14.88 13.78 1.90
CA VAL A 168 13.79 14.73 1.60
C VAL A 168 12.48 13.99 1.37
N ASP A 169 11.36 14.61 1.76
CA ASP A 169 9.96 14.18 1.64
C ASP A 169 9.71 13.06 0.61
N LEU A 170 9.77 11.82 1.04
CA LEU A 170 9.50 10.68 0.17
C LEU A 170 8.00 10.50 0.00
N LYS A 171 7.58 10.26 -1.23
CA LYS A 171 6.21 9.81 -1.45
C LYS A 171 6.01 8.42 -0.92
N HIS A 172 4.77 8.11 -0.54
CA HIS A 172 4.38 6.81 0.01
C HIS A 172 4.94 5.62 -0.79
N GLY A 173 4.71 5.58 -2.11
CA GLY A 173 5.20 4.49 -2.96
C GLY A 173 6.73 4.35 -2.98
N GLN A 174 7.48 5.46 -2.91
CA GLN A 174 8.94 5.40 -2.81
C GLN A 174 9.38 4.73 -1.51
N ALA A 175 8.74 5.07 -0.40
CA ALA A 175 9.02 4.46 0.89
C ALA A 175 8.61 2.98 0.94
N ILE A 176 7.44 2.64 0.39
CA ILE A 176 6.95 1.24 0.31
C ILE A 176 7.90 0.38 -0.53
N VAL A 177 8.42 0.89 -1.64
CA VAL A 177 9.39 0.16 -2.47
C VAL A 177 10.66 -0.18 -1.71
N ILE A 178 11.19 0.73 -0.89
CA ILE A 178 12.33 0.47 -0.01
C ILE A 178 11.97 -0.64 0.99
N GLY A 179 10.78 -0.57 1.57
CA GLY A 179 10.27 -1.59 2.47
C GLY A 179 10.14 -2.95 1.80
N ILE A 180 9.52 -3.04 0.61
CA ILE A 180 9.37 -4.29 -0.15
C ILE A 180 10.74 -4.92 -0.43
N ILE A 181 11.70 -4.17 -0.99
CA ILE A 181 13.03 -4.71 -1.29
C ILE A 181 13.71 -5.25 -0.03
N THR A 182 13.60 -4.51 1.08
CA THR A 182 14.22 -4.89 2.34
C THR A 182 13.55 -6.13 2.95
N GLU A 183 12.22 -6.18 2.99
CA GLU A 183 11.47 -7.34 3.52
C GLU A 183 11.64 -8.59 2.66
N LEU A 184 11.76 -8.46 1.33
CA LEU A 184 12.14 -9.57 0.45
C LEU A 184 13.55 -10.09 0.74
N TYR A 185 14.50 -9.18 1.02
CA TYR A 185 15.85 -9.59 1.41
C TYR A 185 15.87 -10.29 2.79
N ILE A 186 15.07 -9.82 3.74
CA ILE A 186 14.89 -10.49 5.04
C ILE A 186 14.25 -11.87 4.82
N SER A 187 13.26 -11.97 3.93
CA SER A 187 12.63 -13.25 3.54
C SER A 187 13.65 -14.23 2.96
N HIS A 188 14.56 -13.74 2.11
CA HIS A 188 15.67 -14.56 1.64
C HIS A 188 16.54 -15.07 2.77
N LYS A 189 16.93 -14.21 3.72
CA LYS A 189 17.78 -14.58 4.84
C LYS A 189 17.14 -15.53 5.85
N LYS A 190 15.84 -15.40 6.06
CA LYS A 190 15.09 -16.13 7.09
C LYS A 190 14.39 -17.39 6.56
N PHE A 191 13.88 -17.35 5.32
CA PHE A 191 13.00 -18.37 4.77
C PHE A 191 13.43 -18.86 3.39
N ASN A 192 14.70 -18.60 3.00
CA ASN A 192 15.26 -19.02 1.72
C ASN A 192 14.49 -18.53 0.48
N PHE A 193 13.75 -17.39 0.59
CA PHE A 193 13.14 -16.78 -0.59
C PHE A 193 14.21 -16.57 -1.67
N PRO A 194 13.95 -16.88 -2.96
CA PRO A 194 15.00 -16.90 -3.97
C PRO A 194 15.67 -15.53 -4.15
N LEU A 195 16.99 -15.47 -3.94
CA LEU A 195 17.76 -14.22 -4.11
C LEU A 195 17.62 -13.64 -5.53
N LYS A 196 17.48 -14.50 -6.53
CA LYS A 196 17.23 -14.10 -7.92
C LYS A 196 15.97 -13.23 -8.02
N ASP A 197 14.90 -13.60 -7.33
CA ASP A 197 13.63 -12.86 -7.38
C ASP A 197 13.75 -11.53 -6.66
N VAL A 198 14.46 -11.48 -5.51
CA VAL A 198 14.80 -10.22 -4.82
C VAL A 198 15.52 -9.26 -5.76
N VAL A 199 16.55 -9.77 -6.47
CA VAL A 199 17.32 -8.95 -7.43
C VAL A 199 16.45 -8.50 -8.59
N THR A 200 15.60 -9.39 -9.14
CA THR A 200 14.72 -9.05 -10.27
C THR A 200 13.72 -7.96 -9.88
N VAL A 201 13.09 -8.06 -8.71
CA VAL A 201 12.18 -7.01 -8.19
C VAL A 201 12.93 -5.70 -8.02
N LYS A 202 14.10 -5.72 -7.37
CA LYS A 202 14.90 -4.51 -7.15
C LYS A 202 15.31 -3.82 -8.45
N GLU A 203 15.83 -4.56 -9.42
CA GLU A 203 16.27 -3.98 -10.69
C GLU A 203 15.08 -3.45 -11.51
N HIS A 204 13.93 -4.11 -11.47
CA HIS A 204 12.73 -3.59 -12.09
C HIS A 204 12.28 -2.26 -11.45
N LEU A 205 12.23 -2.19 -10.13
CA LEU A 205 11.80 -1.00 -9.39
C LEU A 205 12.72 0.20 -9.60
N LYS A 206 14.02 -0.01 -9.79
CA LYS A 206 14.99 1.06 -10.14
C LYS A 206 14.66 1.80 -11.44
N ASN A 207 13.90 1.19 -12.36
CA ASN A 207 13.50 1.85 -13.61
C ASN A 207 12.43 2.93 -13.37
N TYR A 208 11.72 2.86 -12.26
CA TYR A 208 10.60 3.74 -11.94
C TYR A 208 10.89 4.62 -10.72
N PHE A 209 11.62 4.11 -9.73
CA PHE A 209 11.86 4.77 -8.46
C PHE A 209 13.33 5.12 -8.29
N ASN A 210 13.58 6.36 -7.92
CA ASN A 210 14.91 6.77 -7.48
C ASN A 210 15.12 6.25 -6.04
N LEU A 211 15.86 5.14 -5.92
CA LEU A 211 16.15 4.54 -4.61
C LEU A 211 17.21 5.38 -3.89
N ILE A 212 16.88 5.84 -2.69
CA ILE A 212 17.80 6.60 -1.84
C ILE A 212 18.85 5.68 -1.22
N GLN A 213 20.01 6.22 -0.97
CA GLN A 213 21.05 5.57 -0.17
C GLN A 213 20.91 6.03 1.28
N LEU A 214 20.74 5.07 2.19
CA LEU A 214 20.66 5.30 3.63
C LEU A 214 22.03 5.03 4.25
N GLU A 215 22.46 5.93 5.13
CA GLU A 215 23.65 5.75 5.96
C GLU A 215 23.29 4.99 7.25
N GLU A 216 24.29 4.59 8.03
CA GLU A 216 24.09 3.80 9.26
C GLU A 216 23.23 4.55 10.29
N ASP A 217 23.46 5.87 10.45
CA ASP A 217 22.66 6.70 11.34
C ASP A 217 21.19 6.80 10.90
N ASP A 218 20.94 6.86 9.59
CA ASP A 218 19.58 6.87 9.05
C ASP A 218 18.86 5.55 9.39
N ILE A 219 19.56 4.43 9.24
CA ILE A 219 19.03 3.10 9.55
C ILE A 219 18.67 2.97 11.02
N LEU A 220 19.50 3.49 11.93
CA LEU A 220 19.22 3.47 13.37
C LEU A 220 17.97 4.29 13.71
N ASN A 221 17.84 5.50 13.15
CA ASN A 221 16.66 6.33 13.36
C ASN A 221 15.37 5.69 12.80
N ILE A 222 15.46 5.08 11.62
CA ILE A 222 14.33 4.33 11.02
C ILE A 222 13.96 3.13 11.90
N TYR A 223 14.94 2.42 12.45
CA TYR A 223 14.70 1.31 13.37
C TYR A 223 13.93 1.76 14.62
N ASP A 224 14.32 2.88 15.22
CA ASP A 224 13.62 3.44 16.37
C ASP A 224 12.16 3.78 16.03
N LEU A 225 11.90 4.36 14.85
CA LEU A 225 10.54 4.61 14.39
C LEU A 225 9.72 3.33 14.18
N MET A 226 10.36 2.24 13.71
CA MET A 226 9.67 0.95 13.60
C MET A 226 9.25 0.38 14.97
N VAL A 227 10.05 0.58 16.01
CA VAL A 227 9.73 0.08 17.38
C VAL A 227 8.43 0.71 17.91
N TYR A 228 8.13 1.95 17.53
CA TYR A 228 6.92 2.66 17.94
C TYR A 228 5.70 2.39 17.08
N ASP A 229 5.79 1.54 16.03
CA ASP A 229 4.63 1.19 15.19
C ASP A 229 3.59 0.40 16.01
N LYS A 230 2.32 0.76 15.82
CA LYS A 230 1.14 0.12 16.45
C LYS A 230 1.01 -1.39 16.20
N LYS A 231 1.62 -1.88 15.12
CA LYS A 231 1.57 -3.30 14.75
C LYS A 231 2.42 -4.18 15.66
N ASN A 232 3.21 -3.57 16.55
CA ASN A 232 4.08 -4.26 17.46
C ASN A 232 3.31 -4.74 18.69
N GLU A 233 3.49 -6.00 19.02
CA GLU A 233 3.04 -6.57 20.29
C GLU A 233 4.22 -6.55 21.28
N GLY A 234 4.26 -5.54 22.13
CA GLY A 234 5.38 -5.31 23.03
C GLY A 234 6.61 -4.74 22.30
N SER A 235 7.80 -5.32 22.51
CA SER A 235 9.06 -4.88 21.89
C SER A 235 9.41 -5.62 20.59
N LYS A 236 8.51 -6.45 20.05
CA LYS A 236 8.78 -7.23 18.83
C LYS A 236 8.21 -6.53 17.61
N ILE A 237 9.07 -6.27 16.64
CA ILE A 237 8.67 -5.75 15.32
C ILE A 237 8.12 -6.91 14.49
N ASN A 238 6.89 -6.78 14.02
CA ASN A 238 6.25 -7.76 13.16
C ASN A 238 6.43 -7.35 11.69
N PHE A 239 7.14 -8.19 10.93
CA PHE A 239 7.31 -8.03 9.49
C PHE A 239 6.35 -8.94 8.73
N CYS A 240 5.89 -8.49 7.57
CA CYS A 240 5.26 -9.36 6.59
C CYS A 240 6.36 -9.92 5.69
N LEU A 241 6.64 -11.22 5.80
CA LEU A 241 7.71 -11.88 5.06
C LEU A 241 7.15 -12.94 4.12
N LEU A 242 7.75 -13.07 2.95
CA LEU A 242 7.40 -14.11 1.98
C LEU A 242 8.25 -15.36 2.20
N TYR A 243 7.67 -16.53 1.99
CA TYR A 243 8.35 -17.82 1.97
C TYR A 243 7.87 -18.64 0.77
N THR A 244 8.69 -19.55 0.29
CA THR A 244 8.27 -20.52 -0.70
C THR A 244 7.62 -21.71 -0.02
N SER A 245 6.70 -22.40 -0.71
CA SER A 245 6.03 -23.60 -0.17
C SER A 245 6.99 -24.68 0.33
N ASP A 246 8.22 -24.71 -0.22
CA ASP A 246 9.26 -25.68 0.16
C ASP A 246 9.96 -25.32 1.50
N ALA A 247 9.66 -24.18 2.08
CA ALA A 247 10.22 -23.73 3.38
C ALA A 247 9.24 -23.89 4.56
N ALA A 248 8.06 -24.47 4.30
CA ALA A 248 7.00 -24.66 5.30
C ALA A 248 7.01 -26.05 5.99
N ASP A 249 8.04 -26.88 5.75
CA ASP A 249 8.27 -28.19 6.40
C ASP A 249 9.24 -28.11 7.60
#